data_536fbffce6527a68eb28462e3fa3d626
#
_entry.id   536fbffce6527a68eb28462e3fa3d626
#
_cell.length_a   1.000
_cell.length_b   1.000
_cell.length_c   1.000
_cell.angle_alpha   90.00
_cell.angle_beta   90.00
_cell.angle_gamma   90.00
#
_symmetry.space_group_name_H-M   'P 1'
#
loop_
_entity.id
_entity.type
_entity.pdbx_description
1 polymer ?
#
loop_
_entity_poly.entity_id
_entity_poly.type
_entity_poly.pdbx_seq_one_letter_code
_entity_poly.pdbx_strand_id
1 'polypeptide(L)'
;MSCVPVRGCRIGEGRPKVILPIVERTEAAILEKAAVFSTLCADCVEWRVDLFEAAADPGAVVHCLAKLRVLLKEKLLLVTLRTKEEGGSIPVSHEGYLRFLRTVLDTDCADLIDIEFFTAGADLPALVQDAHTAGVKVVCSSHDFHKTPPKAELVSRMVAMQQAGADLPKLAVMPQSRADVLELLAATAEMTDHHPETPVITMSMGALGAVSRLCGEAFGSAMTFANPGTASAPGQVGLDVVNAVLDSLRLN
;
A
#
# COMPACT_ATOMS: atom_id res chain seq x y z
N MET A 1 2.97 17.57 9.97
CA MET A 1 3.09 16.41 9.07
C MET A 1 2.63 16.82 7.69
N SER A 2 3.34 16.39 6.66
CA SER A 2 2.87 16.53 5.28
C SER A 2 1.66 15.62 5.05
N CYS A 3 0.80 15.99 4.12
CA CYS A 3 -0.30 15.11 3.72
C CYS A 3 -0.35 15.02 2.18
N VAL A 4 -0.83 13.90 1.69
CA VAL A 4 -1.02 13.63 0.27
C VAL A 4 -2.51 13.78 -0.05
N PRO A 5 -2.93 14.87 -0.71
CA PRO A 5 -4.29 15.03 -1.15
C PRO A 5 -4.55 14.20 -2.40
N VAL A 6 -5.57 13.37 -2.39
CA VAL A 6 -5.99 12.55 -3.53
C VAL A 6 -7.49 12.24 -3.42
N ARG A 7 -8.27 12.49 -4.48
CA ARG A 7 -9.71 12.25 -4.58
C ARG A 7 -10.49 12.65 -3.30
N GLY A 8 -10.27 13.88 -2.83
CA GLY A 8 -10.96 14.38 -1.61
C GLY A 8 -10.51 13.76 -0.28
N CYS A 9 -9.63 12.78 -0.31
CA CYS A 9 -8.97 12.19 0.86
C CYS A 9 -7.65 12.90 1.13
N ARG A 10 -7.26 13.03 2.40
CA ARG A 10 -5.97 13.59 2.85
C ARG A 10 -5.22 12.51 3.62
N ILE A 11 -4.31 11.81 2.92
CA ILE A 11 -3.49 10.74 3.52
C ILE A 11 -2.38 11.40 4.35
N GLY A 12 -2.21 10.98 5.62
CA GLY A 12 -1.27 11.57 6.57
C GLY A 12 -1.91 12.63 7.49
N GLU A 13 -3.21 12.91 7.32
CA GLU A 13 -3.96 13.81 8.20
C GLU A 13 -5.05 13.04 8.96
N GLY A 14 -5.09 13.23 10.27
CA GLY A 14 -6.00 12.54 11.18
C GLY A 14 -5.67 11.04 11.29
N ARG A 15 -6.68 10.21 11.55
CA ARG A 15 -6.48 8.77 11.70
C ARG A 15 -5.92 8.14 10.42
N PRO A 16 -5.12 7.05 10.53
CA PRO A 16 -4.65 6.29 9.38
C PRO A 16 -5.79 5.87 8.47
N LYS A 17 -5.58 5.98 7.14
CA LYS A 17 -6.58 5.55 6.15
C LYS A 17 -6.59 4.03 6.06
N VAL A 18 -7.78 3.44 5.99
CA VAL A 18 -7.95 1.99 5.97
C VAL A 18 -8.02 1.48 4.54
N ILE A 19 -7.20 0.48 4.22
CA ILE A 19 -7.11 -0.18 2.91
C ILE A 19 -7.74 -1.57 3.00
N LEU A 20 -8.58 -1.92 2.02
CA LEU A 20 -9.13 -3.25 1.83
C LEU A 20 -8.55 -3.89 0.56
N PRO A 21 -7.81 -5.00 0.65
CA PRO A 21 -7.23 -5.66 -0.51
C PRO A 21 -8.23 -6.61 -1.20
N ILE A 22 -8.37 -6.48 -2.52
CA ILE A 22 -9.03 -7.45 -3.40
C ILE A 22 -7.98 -8.46 -3.85
N VAL A 23 -8.21 -9.72 -3.53
CA VAL A 23 -7.29 -10.85 -3.75
C VAL A 23 -7.92 -11.97 -4.57
N GLU A 24 -9.06 -11.72 -5.16
CA GLU A 24 -9.81 -12.64 -6.02
C GLU A 24 -9.09 -12.85 -7.35
N ARG A 25 -9.37 -14.01 -7.99
CA ARG A 25 -8.66 -14.46 -9.19
C ARG A 25 -9.40 -14.13 -10.48
N THR A 26 -10.73 -14.19 -10.50
CA THR A 26 -11.54 -13.95 -11.69
C THR A 26 -12.12 -12.55 -11.71
N GLU A 27 -12.31 -11.98 -12.90
CA GLU A 27 -12.91 -10.64 -13.03
C GLU A 27 -14.25 -10.55 -12.31
N ALA A 28 -15.11 -11.55 -12.45
CA ALA A 28 -16.42 -11.58 -11.81
C ALA A 28 -16.31 -11.46 -10.28
N ALA A 29 -15.42 -12.25 -9.66
CA ALA A 29 -15.22 -12.23 -8.22
C ALA A 29 -14.55 -10.91 -7.74
N ILE A 30 -13.64 -10.35 -8.53
CA ILE A 30 -13.02 -9.05 -8.27
C ILE A 30 -14.09 -7.95 -8.23
N LEU A 31 -14.97 -7.90 -9.22
CA LEU A 31 -16.02 -6.88 -9.30
C LEU A 31 -17.11 -7.07 -8.23
N GLU A 32 -17.48 -8.30 -7.90
CA GLU A 32 -18.39 -8.61 -6.78
C GLU A 32 -17.78 -8.10 -5.46
N LYS A 33 -16.50 -8.38 -5.22
CA LYS A 33 -15.79 -7.91 -4.03
C LYS A 33 -15.70 -6.39 -3.98
N ALA A 34 -15.40 -5.73 -5.10
CA ALA A 34 -15.37 -4.28 -5.21
C ALA A 34 -16.72 -3.64 -4.89
N ALA A 35 -17.83 -4.23 -5.36
CA ALA A 35 -19.17 -3.76 -5.05
C ALA A 35 -19.45 -3.82 -3.54
N VAL A 36 -19.06 -4.90 -2.86
CA VAL A 36 -19.15 -5.02 -1.40
C VAL A 36 -18.27 -3.96 -0.73
N PHE A 37 -16.99 -3.84 -1.12
CA PHE A 37 -16.05 -2.93 -0.50
C PHE A 37 -16.42 -1.45 -0.69
N SER A 38 -17.14 -1.12 -1.76
CA SER A 38 -17.64 0.23 -1.99
C SER A 38 -18.58 0.73 -0.88
N THR A 39 -19.23 -0.17 -0.15
CA THR A 39 -20.19 0.13 0.93
C THR A 39 -19.59 0.09 2.34
N LEU A 40 -18.39 -0.48 2.49
CA LEU A 40 -17.76 -0.65 3.80
C LEU A 40 -17.07 0.65 4.28
N CYS A 41 -16.87 0.77 5.60
CA CYS A 41 -16.18 1.90 6.22
C CYS A 41 -14.65 1.73 6.06
N ALA A 42 -14.16 2.01 4.85
CA ALA A 42 -12.75 2.04 4.49
C ALA A 42 -12.50 3.18 3.50
N ASP A 43 -11.26 3.65 3.42
CA ASP A 43 -10.89 4.81 2.62
C ASP A 43 -10.38 4.41 1.22
N CYS A 44 -9.70 3.27 1.14
CA CYS A 44 -9.00 2.80 -0.05
C CYS A 44 -9.29 1.32 -0.32
N VAL A 45 -9.35 0.96 -1.59
CA VAL A 45 -9.34 -0.43 -2.04
C VAL A 45 -8.07 -0.68 -2.82
N GLU A 46 -7.31 -1.71 -2.45
CA GLU A 46 -6.16 -2.18 -3.20
C GLU A 46 -6.60 -3.31 -4.14
N TRP A 47 -6.26 -3.21 -5.42
CA TRP A 47 -6.38 -4.35 -6.33
C TRP A 47 -5.03 -5.05 -6.51
N ARG A 48 -4.94 -6.32 -6.06
CA ARG A 48 -3.77 -7.20 -6.19
C ARG A 48 -3.80 -7.90 -7.55
N VAL A 49 -3.20 -7.25 -8.55
CA VAL A 49 -3.22 -7.73 -9.95
C VAL A 49 -2.44 -9.02 -10.14
N ASP A 50 -1.42 -9.27 -9.34
CA ASP A 50 -0.64 -10.51 -9.38
C ASP A 50 -1.46 -11.78 -9.06
N LEU A 51 -2.63 -11.62 -8.46
CA LEU A 51 -3.56 -12.72 -8.18
C LEU A 51 -4.61 -12.92 -9.29
N PHE A 52 -4.77 -11.94 -10.17
CA PHE A 52 -5.72 -12.01 -11.28
C PHE A 52 -5.27 -13.02 -12.33
N GLU A 53 -6.15 -13.96 -12.71
CA GLU A 53 -5.82 -15.05 -13.66
C GLU A 53 -5.42 -14.55 -15.04
N ALA A 54 -5.90 -13.37 -15.46
CA ALA A 54 -5.55 -12.71 -16.71
C ALA A 54 -4.53 -11.56 -16.54
N ALA A 55 -3.73 -11.56 -15.46
CA ALA A 55 -2.75 -10.50 -15.18
C ALA A 55 -1.71 -10.29 -16.29
N ALA A 56 -1.45 -11.31 -17.10
CA ALA A 56 -0.53 -11.25 -18.24
C ALA A 56 -1.13 -10.58 -19.49
N ASP A 57 -2.43 -10.37 -19.54
CA ASP A 57 -3.14 -9.69 -20.64
C ASP A 57 -3.39 -8.22 -20.29
N PRO A 58 -2.67 -7.25 -20.88
CA PRO A 58 -2.87 -5.83 -20.62
C PRO A 58 -4.29 -5.36 -20.91
N GLY A 59 -4.94 -5.92 -21.95
CA GLY A 59 -6.32 -5.57 -22.30
C GLY A 59 -7.32 -5.99 -21.23
N ALA A 60 -7.16 -7.18 -20.65
CA ALA A 60 -7.98 -7.67 -19.54
C ALA A 60 -7.75 -6.84 -18.28
N VAL A 61 -6.49 -6.45 -18.00
CA VAL A 61 -6.15 -5.59 -16.85
C VAL A 61 -6.84 -4.23 -16.99
N VAL A 62 -6.70 -3.56 -18.12
CA VAL A 62 -7.32 -2.24 -18.38
C VAL A 62 -8.85 -2.32 -18.29
N HIS A 63 -9.45 -3.37 -18.85
CA HIS A 63 -10.89 -3.59 -18.82
C HIS A 63 -11.42 -3.75 -17.38
N CYS A 64 -10.77 -4.62 -16.59
CA CYS A 64 -11.12 -4.83 -15.19
C CYS A 64 -10.95 -3.55 -14.37
N LEU A 65 -9.83 -2.83 -14.57
CA LEU A 65 -9.51 -1.59 -13.87
C LEU A 65 -10.57 -0.49 -14.11
N ALA A 66 -11.04 -0.34 -15.36
CA ALA A 66 -12.09 0.62 -15.68
C ALA A 66 -13.42 0.28 -14.97
N LYS A 67 -13.78 -1.00 -14.88
CA LYS A 67 -14.96 -1.45 -14.13
C LYS A 67 -14.81 -1.24 -12.63
N LEU A 68 -13.63 -1.51 -12.07
CA LEU A 68 -13.31 -1.25 -10.66
C LEU A 68 -13.50 0.23 -10.34
N ARG A 69 -12.99 1.13 -11.18
CA ARG A 69 -13.14 2.58 -10.97
C ARG A 69 -14.60 3.00 -10.88
N VAL A 70 -15.45 2.47 -11.77
CA VAL A 70 -16.90 2.77 -11.76
C VAL A 70 -17.56 2.28 -10.48
N LEU A 71 -17.26 1.06 -10.01
CA LEU A 71 -17.86 0.48 -8.81
C LEU A 71 -17.40 1.18 -7.53
N LEU A 72 -16.12 1.54 -7.43
CA LEU A 72 -15.53 2.10 -6.22
C LEU A 72 -15.86 3.59 -6.02
N LYS A 73 -16.35 4.28 -7.05
CA LYS A 73 -16.79 5.70 -6.97
C LYS A 73 -15.72 6.59 -6.31
N GLU A 74 -16.05 7.08 -5.09
CA GLU A 74 -15.21 8.02 -4.34
C GLU A 74 -14.09 7.36 -3.52
N LYS A 75 -14.09 6.03 -3.38
CA LYS A 75 -12.99 5.34 -2.69
C LYS A 75 -11.71 5.41 -3.50
N LEU A 76 -10.59 5.56 -2.80
CA LEU A 76 -9.28 5.48 -3.44
C LEU A 76 -9.07 4.07 -4.02
N LEU A 77 -8.49 4.01 -5.23
CA LEU A 77 -8.09 2.78 -5.88
C LEU A 77 -6.56 2.74 -5.97
N LEU A 78 -5.96 1.85 -5.18
CA LEU A 78 -4.54 1.49 -5.23
C LEU A 78 -4.38 0.28 -6.13
N VAL A 79 -3.53 0.37 -7.16
CA VAL A 79 -3.22 -0.74 -8.06
C VAL A 79 -1.84 -1.29 -7.73
N THR A 80 -1.77 -2.60 -7.44
CA THR A 80 -0.55 -3.28 -7.00
C THR A 80 -0.29 -4.52 -7.85
N LEU A 81 0.88 -4.58 -8.52
CA LEU A 81 1.45 -5.81 -9.05
C LEU A 81 2.58 -6.24 -8.12
N ARG A 82 2.29 -7.16 -7.19
CA ARG A 82 3.29 -7.67 -6.26
C ARG A 82 4.14 -8.75 -6.95
N THR A 83 5.46 -8.54 -7.00
CA THR A 83 6.39 -9.51 -7.58
C THR A 83 6.59 -10.70 -6.64
N LYS A 84 7.03 -11.82 -7.20
CA LYS A 84 7.30 -13.04 -6.41
C LYS A 84 8.40 -12.80 -5.37
N GLU A 85 9.36 -11.95 -5.68
CA GLU A 85 10.49 -11.57 -4.82
C GLU A 85 10.01 -10.84 -3.55
N GLU A 86 8.90 -10.10 -3.65
CA GLU A 86 8.28 -9.41 -2.52
C GLU A 86 6.95 -10.07 -2.06
N GLY A 87 6.82 -11.39 -2.26
CA GLY A 87 5.72 -12.20 -1.74
C GLY A 87 4.46 -12.23 -2.60
N GLY A 88 4.56 -11.87 -3.87
CA GLY A 88 3.48 -12.00 -4.86
C GLY A 88 3.36 -13.40 -5.43
N SER A 89 2.40 -13.58 -6.33
CA SER A 89 1.99 -14.89 -6.85
C SER A 89 2.63 -15.26 -8.18
N ILE A 90 3.09 -14.27 -8.95
CA ILE A 90 3.63 -14.50 -10.30
C ILE A 90 5.05 -13.96 -10.43
N PRO A 91 5.94 -14.67 -11.13
CA PRO A 91 7.22 -14.10 -11.55
C PRO A 91 6.98 -13.07 -12.65
N VAL A 92 7.61 -11.91 -12.51
CA VAL A 92 7.51 -10.83 -13.50
C VAL A 92 8.92 -10.39 -13.88
N SER A 93 9.23 -10.33 -15.18
CA SER A 93 10.50 -9.75 -15.61
C SER A 93 10.50 -8.24 -15.34
N HIS A 94 11.68 -7.65 -15.17
CA HIS A 94 11.82 -6.21 -14.98
C HIS A 94 11.10 -5.41 -16.07
N GLU A 95 11.32 -5.76 -17.35
CA GLU A 95 10.61 -5.12 -18.47
C GLU A 95 9.09 -5.30 -18.41
N GLY A 96 8.61 -6.50 -18.02
CA GLY A 96 7.19 -6.77 -17.84
C GLY A 96 6.58 -5.92 -16.72
N TYR A 97 7.33 -5.73 -15.63
CA TYR A 97 6.94 -4.88 -14.50
C TYR A 97 6.80 -3.41 -14.94
N LEU A 98 7.80 -2.86 -15.62
CA LEU A 98 7.76 -1.49 -16.12
C LEU A 98 6.60 -1.26 -17.11
N ARG A 99 6.39 -2.23 -18.01
CA ARG A 99 5.28 -2.18 -18.97
C ARG A 99 3.92 -2.18 -18.27
N PHE A 100 3.75 -3.03 -17.25
CA PHE A 100 2.52 -3.07 -16.46
C PHE A 100 2.24 -1.71 -15.81
N LEU A 101 3.23 -1.12 -15.13
CA LEU A 101 3.06 0.18 -14.47
C LEU A 101 2.59 1.25 -15.46
N ARG A 102 3.25 1.36 -16.63
CA ARG A 102 2.86 2.31 -17.68
C ARG A 102 1.46 2.03 -18.21
N THR A 103 1.11 0.75 -18.43
CA THR A 103 -0.27 0.37 -18.84
C THR A 103 -1.32 0.87 -17.86
N VAL A 104 -1.08 0.77 -16.56
CA VAL A 104 -2.00 1.29 -15.54
C VAL A 104 -2.08 2.81 -15.59
N LEU A 105 -0.95 3.50 -15.70
CA LEU A 105 -0.88 4.96 -15.73
C LEU A 105 -1.60 5.57 -16.94
N ASP A 106 -1.68 4.85 -18.05
CA ASP A 106 -2.39 5.30 -19.26
C ASP A 106 -3.93 5.23 -19.15
N THR A 107 -4.49 4.77 -17.99
CA THR A 107 -5.94 4.48 -17.89
C THR A 107 -6.78 5.56 -17.19
N ASP A 108 -6.22 6.55 -16.54
CA ASP A 108 -6.89 7.52 -15.65
C ASP A 108 -7.78 6.89 -14.56
N CYS A 109 -7.61 5.59 -14.27
CA CYS A 109 -8.47 4.85 -13.35
C CYS A 109 -7.91 4.72 -11.94
N ALA A 110 -6.58 4.67 -11.80
CA ALA A 110 -5.90 4.53 -10.52
C ALA A 110 -5.73 5.88 -9.82
N ASP A 111 -5.92 5.90 -8.50
CA ASP A 111 -5.57 7.07 -7.67
C ASP A 111 -4.16 6.92 -7.10
N LEU A 112 -3.79 5.67 -6.80
CA LEU A 112 -2.49 5.28 -6.24
C LEU A 112 -1.94 4.09 -7.04
N ILE A 113 -0.62 4.04 -7.21
CA ILE A 113 0.09 2.90 -7.78
C ILE A 113 1.20 2.45 -6.83
N ASP A 114 1.31 1.13 -6.60
CA ASP A 114 2.40 0.55 -5.80
C ASP A 114 3.60 0.28 -6.72
N ILE A 115 4.75 0.88 -6.39
CA ILE A 115 6.02 0.67 -7.09
C ILE A 115 7.03 0.09 -6.09
N GLU A 116 7.49 -1.13 -6.35
CA GLU A 116 8.47 -1.80 -5.49
C GLU A 116 9.86 -1.15 -5.62
N PHE A 117 10.42 -0.72 -4.51
CA PHE A 117 11.68 0.03 -4.44
C PHE A 117 12.84 -0.72 -5.10
N PHE A 118 13.00 -2.00 -4.74
CA PHE A 118 14.12 -2.80 -5.27
C PHE A 118 13.86 -3.30 -6.69
N THR A 119 12.63 -3.64 -7.03
CA THR A 119 12.26 -4.11 -8.38
C THR A 119 12.38 -2.98 -9.41
N ALA A 120 11.97 -1.77 -9.06
CA ALA A 120 12.12 -0.60 -9.93
C ALA A 120 13.59 -0.16 -10.05
N GLY A 121 14.38 -0.27 -8.97
CA GLY A 121 15.80 0.04 -8.98
C GLY A 121 16.11 1.43 -9.53
N ALA A 122 16.96 1.50 -10.55
CA ALA A 122 17.37 2.76 -11.17
C ALA A 122 16.25 3.46 -11.97
N ASP A 123 15.18 2.76 -12.34
CA ASP A 123 14.04 3.33 -13.07
C ASP A 123 13.03 4.05 -12.15
N LEU A 124 13.14 3.90 -10.82
CA LEU A 124 12.19 4.44 -9.87
C LEU A 124 11.91 5.94 -10.04
N PRO A 125 12.91 6.85 -10.18
CA PRO A 125 12.63 8.27 -10.33
C PRO A 125 11.84 8.60 -11.61
N ALA A 126 12.11 7.89 -12.71
CA ALA A 126 11.39 8.06 -13.96
C ALA A 126 9.93 7.57 -13.85
N LEU A 127 9.71 6.42 -13.20
CA LEU A 127 8.37 5.88 -12.96
C LEU A 127 7.54 6.78 -12.05
N VAL A 128 8.15 7.38 -11.03
CA VAL A 128 7.49 8.38 -10.17
C VAL A 128 7.07 9.59 -10.98
N GLN A 129 7.94 10.09 -11.87
CA GLN A 129 7.61 11.22 -12.75
C GLN A 129 6.49 10.86 -13.74
N ASP A 130 6.52 9.65 -14.32
CA ASP A 130 5.45 9.14 -15.20
C ASP A 130 4.10 9.11 -14.46
N ALA A 131 4.09 8.59 -13.21
CA ALA A 131 2.90 8.53 -12.37
C ALA A 131 2.36 9.94 -12.03
N HIS A 132 3.23 10.87 -11.63
CA HIS A 132 2.83 12.24 -11.33
C HIS A 132 2.29 12.97 -12.57
N THR A 133 2.84 12.70 -13.76
CA THR A 133 2.34 13.25 -15.02
C THR A 133 0.94 12.74 -15.34
N ALA A 134 0.65 11.47 -15.00
CA ALA A 134 -0.68 10.87 -15.11
C ALA A 134 -1.63 11.29 -13.95
N GLY A 135 -1.18 12.11 -12.99
CA GLY A 135 -1.99 12.51 -11.83
C GLY A 135 -2.15 11.44 -10.76
N VAL A 136 -1.38 10.34 -10.84
CA VAL A 136 -1.42 9.20 -9.92
C VAL A 136 -0.36 9.37 -8.82
N LYS A 137 -0.72 9.05 -7.57
CA LYS A 137 0.19 9.10 -6.42
C LYS A 137 0.94 7.78 -6.24
N VAL A 138 2.21 7.87 -5.82
CA VAL A 138 3.10 6.71 -5.73
C VAL A 138 3.24 6.21 -4.30
N VAL A 139 2.82 4.97 -4.07
CA VAL A 139 3.21 4.17 -2.90
C VAL A 139 4.48 3.41 -3.28
N CYS A 140 5.65 3.87 -2.79
CA CYS A 140 6.91 3.16 -3.01
C CYS A 140 7.12 2.12 -1.92
N SER A 141 7.08 0.84 -2.26
CA SER A 141 7.01 -0.24 -1.29
C SER A 141 8.26 -1.12 -1.22
N SER A 142 8.50 -1.69 -0.05
CA SER A 142 9.45 -2.78 0.16
C SER A 142 8.94 -3.75 1.22
N HIS A 143 9.04 -5.05 0.93
CA HIS A 143 8.56 -6.12 1.79
C HIS A 143 9.70 -7.08 2.15
N ASP A 144 9.89 -7.34 3.45
CA ASP A 144 10.80 -8.38 3.94
C ASP A 144 9.99 -9.41 4.75
N PHE A 145 9.78 -10.59 4.16
CA PHE A 145 9.02 -11.68 4.79
C PHE A 145 9.85 -12.53 5.75
N HIS A 146 11.14 -12.21 5.93
CA HIS A 146 12.07 -13.03 6.70
C HIS A 146 12.54 -12.37 7.99
N LYS A 147 12.69 -11.05 7.99
CA LYS A 147 13.25 -10.32 9.14
C LYS A 147 12.74 -8.88 9.22
N THR A 148 13.06 -8.22 10.32
CA THR A 148 12.99 -6.78 10.48
C THR A 148 14.41 -6.22 10.49
N PRO A 149 14.82 -5.43 9.49
CA PRO A 149 16.11 -4.73 9.50
C PRO A 149 16.25 -3.78 10.69
N PRO A 150 17.47 -3.40 11.11
CA PRO A 150 17.69 -2.37 12.13
C PRO A 150 17.03 -1.04 11.76
N LYS A 151 16.62 -0.27 12.77
CA LYS A 151 15.95 1.03 12.61
C LYS A 151 16.64 1.95 11.61
N ALA A 152 17.96 2.09 11.71
CA ALA A 152 18.75 2.95 10.82
C ALA A 152 18.62 2.55 9.33
N GLU A 153 18.54 1.25 9.04
CA GLU A 153 18.32 0.75 7.68
C GLU A 153 16.89 1.02 7.20
N LEU A 154 15.88 0.82 8.07
CA LEU A 154 14.48 1.12 7.76
C LEU A 154 14.30 2.60 7.43
N VAL A 155 14.83 3.50 8.25
CA VAL A 155 14.80 4.96 8.02
C VAL A 155 15.52 5.31 6.73
N SER A 156 16.77 4.83 6.53
CA SER A 156 17.52 5.10 5.30
C SER A 156 16.78 4.68 4.05
N ARG A 157 16.09 3.52 4.08
CA ARG A 157 15.28 3.04 2.95
C ARG A 157 14.10 3.95 2.67
N MET A 158 13.34 4.37 3.69
CA MET A 158 12.21 5.29 3.50
C MET A 158 12.67 6.67 3.02
N VAL A 159 13.78 7.19 3.52
CA VAL A 159 14.38 8.44 3.03
C VAL A 159 14.80 8.33 1.56
N ALA A 160 15.39 7.19 1.15
CA ALA A 160 15.72 6.97 -0.25
C ALA A 160 14.48 6.94 -1.17
N MET A 161 13.36 6.37 -0.69
CA MET A 161 12.07 6.41 -1.41
C MET A 161 11.55 7.86 -1.53
N GLN A 162 11.64 8.68 -0.46
CA GLN A 162 11.30 10.10 -0.50
C GLN A 162 12.16 10.86 -1.51
N GLN A 163 13.48 10.64 -1.48
CA GLN A 163 14.43 11.27 -2.41
C GLN A 163 14.18 10.90 -3.87
N ALA A 164 13.64 9.70 -4.13
CA ALA A 164 13.19 9.29 -5.45
C ALA A 164 11.86 9.95 -5.88
N GLY A 165 11.23 10.73 -4.99
CA GLY A 165 9.98 11.47 -5.25
C GLY A 165 8.69 10.72 -4.88
N ALA A 166 8.77 9.58 -4.20
CA ALA A 166 7.58 8.82 -3.78
C ALA A 166 6.69 9.66 -2.84
N ASP A 167 5.38 9.60 -3.05
CA ASP A 167 4.41 10.29 -2.18
C ASP A 167 4.22 9.57 -0.84
N LEU A 168 4.33 8.24 -0.83
CA LEU A 168 4.05 7.36 0.31
C LEU A 168 5.09 6.23 0.38
N PRO A 169 6.25 6.43 1.03
CA PRO A 169 7.16 5.33 1.36
C PRO A 169 6.46 4.27 2.19
N LYS A 170 6.61 2.98 1.83
CA LYS A 170 5.91 1.86 2.49
C LYS A 170 6.87 0.75 2.85
N LEU A 171 6.87 0.32 4.11
CA LEU A 171 7.62 -0.85 4.58
C LEU A 171 6.70 -1.88 5.24
N ALA A 172 6.86 -3.14 4.86
CA ALA A 172 6.26 -4.28 5.53
C ALA A 172 7.37 -5.28 5.89
N VAL A 173 7.56 -5.54 7.18
CA VAL A 173 8.67 -6.38 7.68
C VAL A 173 8.17 -7.49 8.59
N MET A 174 8.92 -8.60 8.69
CA MET A 174 8.55 -9.75 9.51
C MET A 174 9.31 -9.73 10.84
N PRO A 175 8.64 -9.54 11.97
CA PRO A 175 9.28 -9.58 13.28
C PRO A 175 9.58 -11.03 13.70
N GLN A 176 10.77 -11.26 14.25
CA GLN A 176 11.16 -12.50 14.91
C GLN A 176 11.07 -12.36 16.45
N SER A 177 11.01 -11.12 16.94
CA SER A 177 10.97 -10.79 18.36
C SER A 177 10.12 -9.54 18.62
N ARG A 178 9.79 -9.28 19.89
CA ARG A 178 9.15 -8.02 20.31
C ARG A 178 10.04 -6.81 20.04
N ALA A 179 11.35 -6.97 20.13
CA ALA A 179 12.31 -5.91 19.80
C ALA A 179 12.18 -5.47 18.34
N ASP A 180 11.95 -6.40 17.41
CA ASP A 180 11.77 -6.09 15.99
C ASP A 180 10.51 -5.22 15.74
N VAL A 181 9.45 -5.46 16.50
CA VAL A 181 8.24 -4.60 16.42
C VAL A 181 8.57 -3.18 16.89
N LEU A 182 9.35 -3.05 17.98
CA LEU A 182 9.79 -1.75 18.50
C LEU A 182 10.74 -1.05 17.51
N GLU A 183 11.64 -1.78 16.85
CA GLU A 183 12.50 -1.23 15.79
C GLU A 183 11.68 -0.57 14.68
N LEU A 184 10.63 -1.24 14.17
CA LEU A 184 9.77 -0.67 13.14
C LEU A 184 9.00 0.55 13.66
N LEU A 185 8.41 0.48 14.86
CA LEU A 185 7.68 1.60 15.44
C LEU A 185 8.58 2.82 15.67
N ALA A 186 9.81 2.58 16.15
CA ALA A 186 10.82 3.63 16.34
C ALA A 186 11.26 4.25 15.00
N ALA A 187 11.42 3.43 13.93
CA ALA A 187 11.70 3.93 12.60
C ALA A 187 10.55 4.79 12.05
N THR A 188 9.30 4.37 12.29
CA THR A 188 8.11 5.12 11.87
C THR A 188 8.03 6.48 12.55
N ALA A 189 8.25 6.52 13.87
CA ALA A 189 8.27 7.76 14.64
C ALA A 189 9.40 8.69 14.17
N GLU A 190 10.60 8.15 13.92
CA GLU A 190 11.73 8.95 13.41
C GLU A 190 11.43 9.58 12.05
N MET A 191 10.78 8.84 11.14
CA MET A 191 10.35 9.41 9.86
C MET A 191 9.37 10.57 10.05
N THR A 192 8.41 10.42 10.96
CA THR A 192 7.41 11.45 11.25
C THR A 192 8.02 12.72 11.87
N ASP A 193 8.98 12.54 12.78
CA ASP A 193 9.55 13.63 13.56
C ASP A 193 10.71 14.34 12.84
N HIS A 194 11.51 13.61 12.06
CA HIS A 194 12.75 14.10 11.49
C HIS A 194 12.82 14.11 9.96
N HIS A 195 11.87 13.41 9.28
CA HIS A 195 11.78 13.33 7.80
C HIS A 195 10.33 13.55 7.34
N PRO A 196 9.70 14.71 7.69
CA PRO A 196 8.28 14.95 7.51
C PRO A 196 7.88 15.32 6.08
N GLU A 197 8.74 15.13 5.08
CA GLU A 197 8.51 15.52 3.68
C GLU A 197 7.33 14.78 3.08
N THR A 198 7.17 13.50 3.41
CA THR A 198 6.02 12.68 3.00
C THR A 198 5.52 11.83 4.16
N PRO A 199 4.21 11.53 4.25
CA PRO A 199 3.71 10.53 5.19
C PRO A 199 4.21 9.13 4.80
N VAL A 200 4.39 8.26 5.78
CA VAL A 200 4.87 6.88 5.57
C VAL A 200 3.79 5.84 5.88
N ILE A 201 3.94 4.64 5.31
CA ILE A 201 3.09 3.49 5.57
C ILE A 201 3.98 2.38 6.11
N THR A 202 3.80 1.98 7.36
CA THR A 202 4.65 0.95 7.96
C THR A 202 3.83 -0.12 8.65
N MET A 203 4.28 -1.37 8.56
CA MET A 203 3.65 -2.47 9.26
C MET A 203 4.64 -3.59 9.59
N SER A 204 4.54 -4.09 10.80
CA SER A 204 5.13 -5.34 11.23
C SER A 204 4.13 -6.46 10.97
N MET A 205 4.56 -7.51 10.26
CA MET A 205 3.68 -8.61 9.82
C MET A 205 3.49 -9.67 10.92
N GLY A 206 2.63 -10.64 10.67
CA GLY A 206 2.35 -11.72 11.60
C GLY A 206 1.58 -11.26 12.85
N ALA A 207 1.23 -12.22 13.69
CA ALA A 207 0.45 -11.96 14.92
C ALA A 207 1.22 -11.06 15.90
N LEU A 208 2.54 -11.23 15.99
CA LEU A 208 3.40 -10.44 16.88
C LEU A 208 3.40 -8.95 16.48
N GLY A 209 3.36 -8.68 15.18
CA GLY A 209 3.37 -7.32 14.62
C GLY A 209 2.00 -6.66 14.51
N ALA A 210 0.90 -7.35 14.81
CA ALA A 210 -0.47 -6.85 14.60
C ALA A 210 -0.73 -5.49 15.28
N VAL A 211 -0.10 -5.22 16.40
CA VAL A 211 -0.21 -3.93 17.12
C VAL A 211 0.20 -2.75 16.23
N SER A 212 1.22 -2.89 15.37
CA SER A 212 1.68 -1.82 14.48
C SER A 212 0.61 -1.36 13.48
N ARG A 213 -0.36 -2.21 13.18
CA ARG A 213 -1.49 -1.89 12.29
C ARG A 213 -2.58 -1.07 12.98
N LEU A 214 -2.59 -1.04 14.30
CA LEU A 214 -3.64 -0.45 15.13
C LEU A 214 -3.22 0.88 15.77
N CYS A 215 -1.92 1.11 15.93
CA CYS A 215 -1.36 2.29 16.60
C CYS A 215 -0.74 3.31 15.62
N GLY A 216 -1.14 3.26 14.33
CA GLY A 216 -0.51 4.06 13.27
C GLY A 216 -0.53 5.57 13.54
N GLU A 217 -1.62 6.13 14.07
CA GLU A 217 -1.70 7.57 14.37
C GLU A 217 -0.69 7.98 15.45
N ALA A 218 -0.47 7.13 16.46
CA ALA A 218 0.46 7.41 17.55
C ALA A 218 1.94 7.37 17.12
N PHE A 219 2.27 6.63 16.06
CA PHE A 219 3.65 6.48 15.57
C PHE A 219 3.89 7.11 14.20
N GLY A 220 2.84 7.60 13.52
CA GLY A 220 2.95 8.31 12.25
C GLY A 220 2.74 7.48 10.99
N SER A 221 2.24 6.22 11.07
CA SER A 221 1.86 5.46 9.88
C SER A 221 0.52 5.96 9.33
N ALA A 222 0.53 6.45 8.09
CA ALA A 222 -0.60 7.14 7.48
C ALA A 222 -1.71 6.23 6.95
N MET A 223 -1.43 4.94 6.73
CA MET A 223 -2.41 3.97 6.24
C MET A 223 -2.21 2.62 6.91
N THR A 224 -3.28 1.83 6.98
CA THR A 224 -3.24 0.45 7.48
C THR A 224 -4.14 -0.46 6.66
N PHE A 225 -3.78 -1.74 6.60
CA PHE A 225 -4.54 -2.78 5.90
C PHE A 225 -5.45 -3.53 6.86
N ALA A 226 -6.73 -3.57 6.54
CA ALA A 226 -7.73 -4.35 7.27
C ALA A 226 -8.24 -5.53 6.45
N ASN A 227 -8.85 -6.49 7.14
CA ASN A 227 -9.44 -7.68 6.56
C ASN A 227 -10.94 -7.71 6.82
N PRO A 228 -11.81 -7.60 5.80
CA PRO A 228 -13.26 -7.73 5.98
C PRO A 228 -13.76 -9.18 5.89
N GLY A 229 -12.88 -10.19 5.91
CA GLY A 229 -13.19 -11.61 5.78
C GLY A 229 -11.94 -12.45 5.64
N THR A 230 -11.30 -12.45 4.46
CA THR A 230 -10.10 -13.25 4.19
C THR A 230 -8.84 -12.37 4.22
N ALA A 231 -7.85 -12.73 5.04
CA ALA A 231 -6.60 -12.00 5.13
C ALA A 231 -5.74 -12.17 3.85
N SER A 232 -5.20 -11.08 3.33
CA SER A 232 -4.27 -11.06 2.19
C SER A 232 -2.79 -11.09 2.61
N ALA A 233 -2.52 -10.89 3.89
CA ALA A 233 -1.18 -10.91 4.47
C ALA A 233 -1.22 -11.34 5.94
N PRO A 234 -0.12 -11.90 6.48
CA PRO A 234 -0.03 -12.31 7.89
C PRO A 234 -0.33 -11.17 8.87
N GLY A 235 -1.14 -11.46 9.90
CA GLY A 235 -1.43 -10.51 10.99
C GLY A 235 -2.40 -9.39 10.66
N GLN A 236 -3.15 -9.47 9.54
CA GLN A 236 -4.24 -8.53 9.27
C GLN A 236 -5.38 -8.70 10.28
N VAL A 237 -5.89 -7.56 10.76
CA VAL A 237 -6.97 -7.45 11.75
C VAL A 237 -8.29 -7.19 11.02
N GLY A 238 -9.41 -7.64 11.58
CA GLY A 238 -10.74 -7.41 11.04
C GLY A 238 -11.09 -5.92 10.94
N LEU A 239 -11.79 -5.54 9.86
CA LEU A 239 -12.13 -4.13 9.56
C LEU A 239 -12.80 -3.41 10.73
N ASP A 240 -13.80 -4.05 11.35
CA ASP A 240 -14.54 -3.44 12.44
C ASP A 240 -13.66 -3.18 13.66
N VAL A 241 -12.74 -4.13 13.96
CA VAL A 241 -11.77 -3.98 15.05
C VAL A 241 -10.78 -2.85 14.74
N VAL A 242 -10.26 -2.80 13.50
CA VAL A 242 -9.35 -1.73 13.06
C VAL A 242 -10.03 -0.38 13.26
N ASN A 243 -11.24 -0.20 12.75
CA ASN A 243 -11.97 1.07 12.86
C ASN A 243 -12.23 1.45 14.32
N ALA A 244 -12.70 0.50 15.16
CA ALA A 244 -12.98 0.75 16.57
C ALA A 244 -11.73 1.18 17.35
N VAL A 245 -10.57 0.54 17.07
CA VAL A 245 -9.31 0.88 17.74
C VAL A 245 -8.79 2.23 17.25
N LEU A 246 -8.77 2.49 15.93
CA LEU A 246 -8.33 3.77 15.38
C LEU A 246 -9.17 4.94 15.90
N ASP A 247 -10.49 4.75 16.04
CA ASP A 247 -11.36 5.78 16.60
C ASP A 247 -11.13 6.00 18.11
N SER A 248 -10.71 4.95 18.83
CA SER A 248 -10.40 5.02 20.27
C SER A 248 -9.02 5.62 20.58
N LEU A 249 -8.07 5.50 19.66
CA LEU A 249 -6.68 5.98 19.80
C LEU A 249 -6.42 7.33 19.15
N ARG A 250 -7.47 8.05 18.74
CA ARG A 250 -7.34 9.38 18.11
C ARG A 250 -6.52 10.33 18.96
N LEU A 251 -5.53 10.94 18.33
CA LEU A 251 -4.83 12.11 18.89
C LEU A 251 -5.72 13.35 18.62
N ASN A 252 -6.02 14.09 19.66
CA ASN A 252 -6.87 15.32 19.60
C ASN A 252 -6.19 16.44 18.83
#